data_e7d3cf96c57e2c766b31638a9f893fe6
#
_entry.id   e7d3cf96c57e2c766b31638a9f893fe6
#
_cell.length_a   1.000
_cell.length_b   1.000
_cell.length_c   1.000
_cell.angle_alpha   90.00
_cell.angle_beta   90.00
_cell.angle_gamma   90.00
#
_symmetry.space_group_name_H-M   'P 1'
#
loop_
_entity.id
_entity.type
_entity.pdbx_description
1 polymer ?
#
loop_
_entity_poly.entity_id
_entity_poly.type
_entity_poly.pdbx_seq_one_letter_code
_entity_poly.pdbx_strand_id
1 'polypeptide(L)'
;MPGEAITALVKQAIAAWPPRVAWPPQAKLFTIEDKRDEAGMQQAAQALGLELVFLPRDVLGKATAGVKTHSPRAFARFGISSVAEAAALAGAGPRAALVVPRISARGVTCAIAAEATAMWERTP
;
A
#
# COMPACT_ATOMS: atom_id res chain seq x y z
N MET A 1 12.46 -0.69 -11.00
CA MET A 1 12.71 -0.90 -9.57
C MET A 1 13.04 -2.34 -9.31
N PRO A 2 14.13 -2.62 -8.59
CA PRO A 2 14.47 -4.01 -8.25
C PRO A 2 13.46 -4.61 -7.30
N GLY A 3 13.08 -5.87 -7.55
CA GLY A 3 12.12 -6.57 -6.72
C GLY A 3 12.59 -6.73 -5.27
N GLU A 4 13.88 -6.90 -5.06
CA GLU A 4 14.44 -7.03 -3.72
C GLU A 4 14.29 -5.75 -2.89
N ALA A 5 14.39 -4.56 -3.51
CA ALA A 5 14.19 -3.30 -2.82
C ALA A 5 12.72 -3.13 -2.39
N ILE A 6 11.80 -3.53 -3.24
CA ILE A 6 10.37 -3.52 -2.92
C ILE A 6 10.08 -4.51 -1.80
N THR A 7 10.60 -5.73 -1.90
CA THR A 7 10.43 -6.77 -0.89
C THR A 7 10.94 -6.30 0.48
N ALA A 8 12.13 -5.71 0.50
CA ALA A 8 12.72 -5.22 1.75
C ALA A 8 11.86 -4.13 2.40
N LEU A 9 11.35 -3.20 1.60
CA LEU A 9 10.53 -2.11 2.13
C LEU A 9 9.18 -2.61 2.64
N VAL A 10 8.56 -3.55 1.93
CA VAL A 10 7.30 -4.15 2.39
C VAL A 10 7.52 -4.88 3.71
N LYS A 11 8.62 -5.63 3.85
CA LYS A 11 8.95 -6.28 5.12
C LYS A 11 9.14 -5.26 6.24
N GLN A 12 9.75 -4.13 5.96
CA GLN A 12 9.91 -3.04 6.93
C GLN A 12 8.55 -2.48 7.34
N ALA A 13 7.64 -2.28 6.39
CA ALA A 13 6.30 -1.82 6.69
C ALA A 13 5.53 -2.83 7.55
N ILE A 14 5.64 -4.11 7.24
CA ILE A 14 5.01 -5.18 8.03
C ILE A 14 5.56 -5.19 9.46
N ALA A 15 6.86 -4.98 9.62
CA ALA A 15 7.47 -4.90 10.96
C ALA A 15 6.94 -3.72 11.78
N ALA A 16 6.46 -2.67 11.12
CA ALA A 16 5.86 -1.53 11.78
C ALA A 16 4.36 -1.73 12.08
N TRP A 17 3.79 -2.87 11.71
CA TRP A 17 2.40 -3.21 11.97
C TRP A 17 2.16 -3.26 13.48
N PRO A 18 1.14 -2.54 13.99
CA PRO A 18 0.88 -2.55 15.43
C PRO A 18 0.45 -3.94 15.91
N PRO A 19 1.02 -4.44 17.03
CA PRO A 19 0.66 -5.78 17.50
C PRO A 19 -0.80 -5.92 17.94
N ARG A 20 -1.48 -4.80 18.17
CA ARG A 20 -2.89 -4.80 18.56
C ARG A 20 -3.84 -4.97 17.39
N VAL A 21 -3.35 -4.84 16.16
CA VAL A 21 -4.18 -4.92 14.96
C VAL A 21 -4.00 -6.30 14.34
N ALA A 22 -5.12 -6.98 14.08
CA ALA A 22 -5.07 -8.31 13.47
C ALA A 22 -4.52 -8.21 12.05
N TRP A 23 -3.54 -9.04 11.71
CA TRP A 23 -3.08 -9.16 10.34
C TRP A 23 -4.20 -9.78 9.50
N PRO A 24 -4.66 -9.11 8.44
CA PRO A 24 -5.76 -9.65 7.64
C PRO A 24 -5.32 -10.94 6.94
N PRO A 25 -6.16 -11.99 6.98
CA PRO A 25 -5.80 -13.27 6.36
C PRO A 25 -5.66 -13.19 4.84
N GLN A 26 -6.20 -12.16 4.22
CA GLN A 26 -6.16 -11.98 2.77
C GLN A 26 -5.39 -10.72 2.39
N ALA A 27 -4.28 -10.47 3.07
CA ALA A 27 -3.41 -9.34 2.71
C ALA A 27 -2.94 -9.49 1.27
N LYS A 28 -2.96 -8.38 0.53
CA LYS A 28 -2.55 -8.32 -0.86
C LYS A 28 -1.65 -7.12 -1.09
N LEU A 29 -0.91 -7.15 -2.18
CA LEU A 29 -0.06 -6.05 -2.60
C LEU A 29 -0.80 -5.26 -3.69
N PHE A 30 -1.07 -3.98 -3.43
CA PHE A 30 -1.80 -3.12 -4.36
C PHE A 30 -0.89 -2.04 -4.93
N THR A 31 -1.05 -1.74 -6.21
CA THR A 31 -0.34 -0.66 -6.85
C THR A 31 -1.20 -0.08 -7.98
N ILE A 32 -0.77 1.05 -8.53
CA ILE A 32 -1.46 1.68 -9.65
C ILE A 32 -1.17 0.91 -10.95
N GLU A 33 -2.17 0.80 -11.81
CA GLU A 33 -2.03 0.04 -13.06
C GLU A 33 -0.96 0.59 -14.00
N ASP A 34 -0.61 1.87 -13.87
CA ASP A 34 0.47 2.50 -14.63
C ASP A 34 1.82 1.78 -14.42
N LYS A 35 1.95 1.02 -13.34
CA LYS A 35 3.18 0.27 -13.01
C LYS A 35 3.11 -1.19 -13.42
N ARG A 36 2.14 -1.56 -14.25
CA ARG A 36 1.95 -2.96 -14.66
C ARG A 36 3.18 -3.58 -15.31
N ASP A 37 3.97 -2.78 -16.01
CA ASP A 37 5.15 -3.26 -16.72
C ASP A 37 6.41 -3.34 -15.86
N GLU A 38 6.32 -3.00 -14.57
CA GLU A 38 7.47 -3.09 -13.68
C GLU A 38 7.62 -4.52 -13.13
N ALA A 39 8.58 -5.26 -13.67
CA ALA A 39 8.84 -6.65 -13.27
C ALA A 39 9.16 -6.77 -11.78
N GLY A 40 9.76 -5.73 -11.18
CA GLY A 40 10.09 -5.74 -9.75
C GLY A 40 8.89 -5.93 -8.84
N MET A 41 7.72 -5.42 -9.23
CA MET A 41 6.50 -5.62 -8.44
C MET A 41 6.09 -7.08 -8.40
N GLN A 42 6.16 -7.77 -9.53
CA GLN A 42 5.81 -9.18 -9.60
C GLN A 42 6.80 -10.04 -8.83
N GLN A 43 8.08 -9.72 -8.92
CA GLN A 43 9.13 -10.40 -8.17
C GLN A 43 8.91 -10.26 -6.66
N ALA A 44 8.58 -9.06 -6.20
CA ALA A 44 8.33 -8.81 -4.79
C ALA A 44 7.09 -9.56 -4.30
N ALA A 45 6.01 -9.56 -5.08
CA ALA A 45 4.79 -10.28 -4.74
C ALA A 45 5.07 -11.78 -4.58
N GLN A 46 5.84 -12.35 -5.50
CA GLN A 46 6.25 -13.75 -5.43
C GLN A 46 7.07 -14.03 -4.17
N ALA A 47 8.06 -13.19 -3.90
CA ALA A 47 8.94 -13.36 -2.75
C ALA A 47 8.18 -13.24 -1.42
N LEU A 48 7.15 -12.42 -1.38
CA LEU A 48 6.34 -12.19 -0.18
C LEU A 48 5.17 -13.18 -0.05
N GLY A 49 4.88 -13.92 -1.11
CA GLY A 49 3.71 -14.80 -1.13
C GLY A 49 2.39 -14.04 -1.14
N LEU A 50 2.37 -12.84 -1.70
CA LEU A 50 1.18 -11.99 -1.77
C LEU A 50 0.66 -11.91 -3.19
N GLU A 51 -0.66 -11.86 -3.33
CA GLU A 51 -1.28 -11.57 -4.61
C GLU A 51 -1.04 -10.10 -4.96
N LEU A 52 -0.67 -9.83 -6.21
CA LEU A 52 -0.46 -8.48 -6.71
C LEU A 52 -1.70 -8.02 -7.48
N VAL A 53 -2.24 -6.88 -7.10
CA VAL A 53 -3.43 -6.31 -7.71
C VAL A 53 -3.09 -4.92 -8.25
N PHE A 54 -3.40 -4.68 -9.51
CA PHE A 54 -3.25 -3.37 -10.15
C PHE A 54 -4.59 -2.66 -10.14
N LEU A 55 -4.61 -1.43 -9.61
CA LEU A 55 -5.82 -0.64 -9.49
C LEU A 55 -5.81 0.51 -10.49
N PRO A 56 -6.97 0.81 -11.12
CA PRO A 56 -7.07 1.98 -11.99
C PRO A 56 -6.82 3.28 -11.26
N ARG A 57 -6.31 4.27 -11.98
CA ARG A 57 -5.99 5.58 -11.41
C ARG A 57 -7.20 6.25 -10.76
N ASP A 58 -8.39 6.13 -11.37
CA ASP A 58 -9.61 6.73 -10.82
C ASP A 58 -10.02 6.09 -9.49
N VAL A 59 -9.76 4.80 -9.31
CA VAL A 59 -10.02 4.10 -8.05
C VAL A 59 -9.14 4.66 -6.95
N LEU A 60 -7.85 4.87 -7.25
CA LEU A 60 -6.93 5.50 -6.28
C LEU A 60 -7.38 6.93 -5.96
N GLY A 61 -7.84 7.66 -6.96
CA GLY A 61 -8.31 9.04 -6.79
C GLY A 61 -9.44 9.16 -5.79
N LYS A 62 -10.29 8.15 -5.70
CA LYS A 62 -11.40 8.13 -4.74
C LYS A 62 -10.96 7.90 -3.30
N ALA A 63 -9.74 7.42 -3.10
CA ALA A 63 -9.21 7.13 -1.77
C ALA A 63 -8.37 8.26 -1.20
N THR A 64 -8.27 9.40 -1.89
CA THR A 64 -7.37 10.50 -1.51
C THR A 64 -7.69 11.14 -0.17
N ALA A 65 -8.94 11.07 0.29
CA ALA A 65 -9.34 11.67 1.57
C ALA A 65 -8.57 11.11 2.77
N GLY A 66 -8.14 9.85 2.70
CA GLY A 66 -7.39 9.20 3.78
C GLY A 66 -5.88 9.31 3.65
N VAL A 67 -5.38 9.93 2.58
CA VAL A 67 -3.95 10.04 2.33
C VAL A 67 -3.34 11.10 3.26
N LYS A 68 -2.23 10.76 3.92
CA LYS A 68 -1.57 11.63 4.90
C LYS A 68 -0.26 12.24 4.41
N THR A 69 0.30 11.70 3.33
CA THR A 69 1.58 12.15 2.80
C THR A 69 1.37 12.85 1.46
N HIS A 70 2.07 13.95 1.24
CA HIS A 70 2.03 14.63 -0.06
C HIS A 70 3.38 14.54 -0.75
N SER A 71 3.38 13.93 -1.93
CA SER A 71 4.54 13.87 -2.82
C SER A 71 4.26 14.75 -4.03
N PRO A 72 4.98 15.89 -4.20
CA PRO A 72 4.78 16.72 -5.38
C PRO A 72 5.03 15.96 -6.68
N ARG A 73 6.01 15.06 -6.69
CA ARG A 73 6.32 14.25 -7.88
C ARG A 73 5.16 13.32 -8.25
N ALA A 74 4.61 12.63 -7.26
CA ALA A 74 3.47 11.74 -7.50
C ALA A 74 2.25 12.53 -7.95
N PHE A 75 1.99 13.68 -7.33
CA PHE A 75 0.87 14.51 -7.70
C PHE A 75 1.01 15.03 -9.13
N ALA A 76 2.21 15.49 -9.51
CA ALA A 76 2.46 15.97 -10.85
C ALA A 76 2.28 14.87 -11.91
N ARG A 77 2.69 13.63 -11.59
CA ARG A 77 2.63 12.51 -12.54
C ARG A 77 1.25 11.86 -12.61
N PHE A 78 0.60 11.67 -11.46
CA PHE A 78 -0.63 10.86 -11.37
C PHE A 78 -1.84 11.65 -10.89
N GLY A 79 -1.69 12.89 -10.41
CA GLY A 79 -2.75 13.63 -9.76
C GLY A 79 -3.10 13.07 -8.37
N ILE A 80 -2.21 12.30 -7.79
CA ILE A 80 -2.42 11.61 -6.52
C ILE A 80 -1.23 11.94 -5.61
N SER A 81 -1.51 12.45 -4.40
CA SER A 81 -0.46 12.90 -3.48
C SER A 81 0.45 11.76 -3.00
N SER A 82 -0.09 10.58 -2.81
CA SER A 82 0.69 9.41 -2.43
C SER A 82 0.06 8.18 -3.05
N VAL A 83 0.70 7.62 -4.06
CA VAL A 83 0.23 6.41 -4.73
C VAL A 83 0.22 5.23 -3.77
N ALA A 84 1.26 5.08 -2.94
CA ALA A 84 1.34 3.98 -1.98
C ALA A 84 0.18 4.00 -0.99
N GLU A 85 -0.11 5.17 -0.41
CA GLU A 85 -1.19 5.30 0.56
C GLU A 85 -2.56 5.14 -0.10
N ALA A 86 -2.75 5.75 -1.27
CA ALA A 86 -4.02 5.67 -1.99
C ALA A 86 -4.32 4.23 -2.43
N ALA A 87 -3.31 3.52 -2.93
CA ALA A 87 -3.47 2.12 -3.34
C ALA A 87 -3.80 1.23 -2.14
N ALA A 88 -3.11 1.42 -1.01
CA ALA A 88 -3.39 0.67 0.21
C ALA A 88 -4.82 0.91 0.71
N LEU A 89 -5.25 2.17 0.75
CA LEU A 89 -6.59 2.54 1.18
C LEU A 89 -7.67 1.99 0.24
N ALA A 90 -7.49 2.15 -1.07
CA ALA A 90 -8.43 1.64 -2.06
C ALA A 90 -8.54 0.12 -2.00
N GLY A 91 -7.41 -0.55 -1.84
CA GLY A 91 -7.37 -2.01 -1.76
C GLY A 91 -8.00 -2.56 -0.49
N ALA A 92 -7.85 -1.85 0.63
CA ALA A 92 -8.39 -2.30 1.91
C ALA A 92 -9.90 -2.08 2.04
N GLY A 93 -10.48 -1.15 1.27
CA GLY A 93 -11.92 -0.97 1.23
C GLY A 93 -12.40 0.39 1.70
N PRO A 94 -13.72 0.64 1.63
CA PRO A 94 -14.28 1.98 1.88
C PRO A 94 -14.16 2.47 3.31
N ARG A 95 -13.92 1.57 4.25
CA ARG A 95 -13.76 1.92 5.67
C ARG A 95 -12.31 1.88 6.13
N ALA A 96 -11.39 1.86 5.17
CA ALA A 96 -9.99 1.69 5.47
C ALA A 96 -9.37 2.96 6.06
N ALA A 97 -8.39 2.74 6.92
CA ALA A 97 -7.53 3.79 7.44
C ALA A 97 -6.08 3.32 7.35
N LEU A 98 -5.16 4.27 7.26
CA LEU A 98 -3.76 3.94 7.23
C LEU A 98 -3.31 3.42 8.60
N VAL A 99 -2.71 2.25 8.61
CA VAL A 99 -2.09 1.65 9.79
C VAL A 99 -0.61 2.00 9.81
N VAL A 100 0.04 1.89 8.66
CA VAL A 100 1.43 2.31 8.49
C VAL A 100 1.43 3.35 7.36
N PRO A 101 1.64 4.65 7.70
CA PRO A 101 1.76 5.69 6.68
C PRO A 101 2.97 5.43 5.78
N ARG A 102 3.03 6.13 4.67
CA ARG A 102 4.07 5.94 3.66
C ARG A 102 5.47 5.95 4.28
N ILE A 103 6.21 4.89 4.01
CA ILE A 103 7.66 4.84 4.21
C ILE A 103 8.32 4.75 2.84
N SER A 104 9.56 5.17 2.75
CA SER A 104 10.27 5.13 1.48
C SER A 104 11.75 4.80 1.69
N ALA A 105 12.32 4.09 0.72
CA ALA A 105 13.73 3.79 0.67
C ALA A 105 14.08 3.40 -0.76
N ARG A 106 15.23 3.88 -1.26
CA ARG A 106 15.77 3.50 -2.57
C ARG A 106 14.78 3.75 -3.73
N GLY A 107 13.99 4.83 -3.64
CA GLY A 107 13.02 5.16 -4.69
C GLY A 107 11.75 4.34 -4.65
N VAL A 108 11.57 3.49 -3.64
CA VAL A 108 10.37 2.70 -3.43
C VAL A 108 9.56 3.30 -2.29
N THR A 109 8.22 3.27 -2.40
CA THR A 109 7.33 3.71 -1.33
C THR A 109 6.36 2.59 -0.97
N CYS A 110 5.98 2.53 0.31
CA CYS A 110 5.06 1.51 0.81
C CYS A 110 4.22 2.09 1.94
N ALA A 111 2.97 1.66 2.02
CA ALA A 111 2.06 2.00 3.12
C ALA A 111 1.14 0.81 3.37
N ILE A 112 0.58 0.72 4.56
CA ILE A 112 -0.37 -0.34 4.91
C ILE A 112 -1.66 0.29 5.41
N ALA A 113 -2.78 -0.19 4.90
CA ALA A 113 -4.10 0.20 5.35
C ALA A 113 -4.91 -1.03 5.73
N ALA A 114 -5.86 -0.86 6.63
CA ALA A 114 -6.78 -1.91 7.04
C ALA A 114 -8.15 -1.29 7.26
N GLU A 115 -9.20 -2.11 7.12
CA GLU A 115 -10.54 -1.64 7.43
C GLU A 115 -10.67 -1.37 8.93
N ALA A 116 -11.40 -0.33 9.27
CA ALA A 116 -11.61 0.07 10.66
C ALA A 116 -12.21 -1.06 11.50
N THR A 117 -13.10 -1.87 10.92
CA THR A 117 -13.69 -3.01 11.61
C THR A 117 -12.65 -4.03 12.04
N ALA A 118 -11.66 -4.31 11.18
CA ALA A 118 -10.59 -5.24 11.50
C ALA A 118 -9.75 -4.75 12.68
N MET A 119 -9.54 -3.43 12.76
CA MET A 119 -8.78 -2.84 13.88
C MET A 119 -9.52 -2.98 15.20
N TRP A 120 -10.84 -2.86 15.18
CA TRP A 120 -11.65 -2.96 16.39
C TRP A 120 -11.84 -4.38 16.90
N GLU A 121 -11.85 -5.36 16.00
CA GLU A 121 -12.06 -6.77 16.34
C GLU A 121 -10.97 -7.37 17.21
N ARG A 122 -9.81 -6.73 17.28
CA ARG A 122 -8.70 -7.18 18.14
C ARG A 122 -8.81 -6.67 19.56
N THR A 123 -9.80 -5.89 19.87
CA THR A 123 -10.00 -5.38 21.24
C THR A 123 -10.37 -6.53 22.16
N PRO A 124 -9.63 -6.77 23.23
CA PRO A 124 -9.94 -7.85 24.17
C PRO A 124 -11.25 -7.60 24.90
#